data_ea5f5e34142871134763b1ed2af63a38
#
_entry.id   ea5f5e34142871134763b1ed2af63a38
#
_cell.length_a   1.000
_cell.length_b   1.000
_cell.length_c   1.000
_cell.angle_alpha   90.00
_cell.angle_beta   90.00
_cell.angle_gamma   90.00
#
_symmetry.space_group_name_H-M   'P 1'
#
loop_
_entity.id
_entity.type
_entity.pdbx_description
1 polymer ?
#
loop_
_entity_poly.entity_id
_entity_poly.type
_entity_poly.pdbx_seq_one_letter_code
_entity_poly.pdbx_strand_id
1 'polypeptide(L)'
;MKKEICIAVMVVLTAVFAVSTYFIVSHHIQGKAQAELYDSLAEQVEATVLESASATEPEATEPTMLPELADLYEQNKDLVGWISIEDTNINYPVVQSVDRQDFYLKHAFDGSYSDYGCPYVQEDC
;
A
#
# COMPACT_ATOMS: atom_id res chain seq x y z
N MET A 1 7.88 -51.31 13.96
CA MET A 1 8.45 -50.09 14.59
C MET A 1 9.11 -49.16 13.57
N LYS A 2 10.12 -49.60 12.80
CA LYS A 2 10.82 -48.69 11.84
C LYS A 2 9.91 -48.16 10.73
N LYS A 3 8.99 -48.97 10.20
CA LYS A 3 8.04 -48.54 9.14
C LYS A 3 7.04 -47.52 9.64
N GLU A 4 6.51 -47.66 10.84
CA GLU A 4 5.57 -46.74 11.47
C GLU A 4 6.21 -45.37 11.75
N ILE A 5 7.47 -45.39 12.19
CA ILE A 5 8.25 -44.17 12.40
C ILE A 5 8.50 -43.44 11.06
N CYS A 6 8.86 -44.18 10.00
CA CYS A 6 9.05 -43.60 8.68
C CYS A 6 7.76 -42.95 8.13
N ILE A 7 6.62 -43.61 8.30
CA ILE A 7 5.33 -43.09 7.88
C ILE A 7 4.99 -41.83 8.67
N ALA A 8 5.17 -41.83 9.98
CA ALA A 8 4.93 -40.64 10.83
C ALA A 8 5.82 -39.45 10.41
N VAL A 9 7.09 -39.69 10.16
CA VAL A 9 8.02 -38.65 9.68
C VAL A 9 7.60 -38.11 8.33
N MET A 10 7.21 -38.95 7.39
CA MET A 10 6.71 -38.56 6.07
C MET A 10 5.46 -37.65 6.19
N VAL A 11 4.51 -38.03 7.05
CA VAL A 11 3.29 -37.21 7.27
C VAL A 11 3.64 -35.85 7.85
N VAL A 12 4.52 -35.78 8.83
CA VAL A 12 4.97 -34.52 9.42
C VAL A 12 5.66 -33.61 8.39
N LEU A 13 6.58 -34.17 7.60
CA LEU A 13 7.28 -33.42 6.55
C LEU A 13 6.30 -32.90 5.49
N THR A 14 5.31 -33.69 5.09
CA THR A 14 4.30 -33.27 4.12
C THR A 14 3.43 -32.14 4.69
N ALA A 15 3.05 -32.22 5.95
CA ALA A 15 2.30 -31.18 6.62
C ALA A 15 3.09 -29.84 6.72
N VAL A 16 4.36 -29.91 7.11
CA VAL A 16 5.25 -28.73 7.17
C VAL A 16 5.41 -28.11 5.79
N PHE A 17 5.59 -28.95 4.75
CA PHE A 17 5.72 -28.44 3.38
C PHE A 17 4.44 -27.75 2.90
N ALA A 18 3.27 -28.32 3.18
CA ALA A 18 1.97 -27.74 2.82
C ALA A 18 1.76 -26.37 3.51
N VAL A 19 2.07 -26.27 4.80
CA VAL A 19 1.98 -25.02 5.57
C VAL A 19 2.94 -23.98 5.00
N SER A 20 4.19 -24.34 4.74
CA SER A 20 5.19 -23.43 4.17
C SER A 20 4.76 -22.90 2.79
N THR A 21 4.24 -23.76 1.94
CA THR A 21 3.73 -23.37 0.61
C THR A 21 2.54 -22.43 0.74
N TYR A 22 1.62 -22.69 1.65
CA TYR A 22 0.49 -21.81 1.92
C TYR A 22 0.94 -20.41 2.33
N PHE A 23 1.90 -20.28 3.24
CA PHE A 23 2.43 -18.99 3.67
C PHE A 23 3.11 -18.21 2.52
N ILE A 24 3.93 -18.90 1.70
CA ILE A 24 4.60 -18.26 0.57
C ILE A 24 3.59 -17.75 -0.44
N VAL A 25 2.60 -18.56 -0.81
CA VAL A 25 1.56 -18.17 -1.79
C VAL A 25 0.71 -17.03 -1.25
N SER A 26 0.28 -17.11 0.01
CA SER A 26 -0.52 -16.06 0.66
C SER A 26 0.23 -14.72 0.67
N HIS A 27 1.50 -14.72 1.06
CA HIS A 27 2.32 -13.51 1.07
C HIS A 27 2.51 -12.92 -0.33
N HIS A 28 2.68 -13.77 -1.34
CA HIS A 28 2.86 -13.32 -2.72
C HIS A 28 1.58 -12.72 -3.32
N ILE A 29 0.40 -13.26 -2.96
CA ILE A 29 -0.89 -12.72 -3.41
C ILE A 29 -1.14 -11.34 -2.78
N GLN A 30 -0.85 -11.16 -1.49
CA GLN A 30 -0.99 -9.87 -0.82
C GLN A 30 -0.09 -8.78 -1.45
N GLY A 31 1.16 -9.12 -1.77
CA GLY A 31 2.06 -8.18 -2.42
C GLY A 31 1.57 -7.71 -3.79
N LYS A 32 0.98 -8.59 -4.58
CA LYS A 32 0.38 -8.21 -5.87
C LYS A 32 -0.84 -7.33 -5.72
N ALA A 33 -1.76 -7.67 -4.84
CA ALA A 33 -2.96 -6.88 -4.60
C ALA A 33 -2.63 -5.45 -4.17
N GLN A 34 -1.59 -5.29 -3.35
CA GLN A 34 -1.14 -3.96 -2.93
C GLN A 34 -0.46 -3.18 -4.06
N ALA A 35 0.35 -3.84 -4.89
CA ALA A 35 0.94 -3.20 -6.06
C ALA A 35 -0.15 -2.71 -7.03
N GLU A 36 -1.15 -3.53 -7.33
CA GLU A 36 -2.29 -3.15 -8.18
C GLU A 36 -3.09 -1.99 -7.60
N LEU A 37 -3.28 -1.94 -6.27
CA LEU A 37 -3.92 -0.81 -5.60
C LEU A 37 -3.13 0.48 -5.85
N TYR A 38 -1.83 0.49 -5.58
CA TYR A 38 -1.01 1.68 -5.76
C TYR A 38 -0.85 2.09 -7.21
N ASP A 39 -0.75 1.16 -8.14
CA ASP A 39 -0.75 1.45 -9.57
C ASP A 39 -2.04 2.13 -10.01
N SER A 40 -3.19 1.67 -9.52
CA SER A 40 -4.49 2.30 -9.81
C SER A 40 -4.62 3.71 -9.23
N LEU A 41 -4.07 3.96 -8.04
CA LEU A 41 -4.04 5.28 -7.43
C LEU A 41 -3.11 6.23 -8.20
N ALA A 42 -1.95 5.74 -8.64
CA ALA A 42 -1.00 6.51 -9.45
C ALA A 42 -1.61 6.90 -10.81
N GLU A 43 -2.34 6.00 -11.45
CA GLU A 43 -3.05 6.29 -12.70
C GLU A 43 -4.12 7.38 -12.52
N GLN A 44 -4.82 7.41 -11.39
CA GLN A 44 -5.78 8.47 -11.08
C GLN A 44 -5.09 9.84 -10.95
N VAL A 45 -3.95 9.92 -10.26
CA VAL A 45 -3.17 11.17 -10.13
C VAL A 45 -2.68 11.63 -11.50
N GLU A 46 -2.10 10.74 -12.30
CA GLU A 46 -1.57 11.08 -13.62
C GLU A 46 -2.67 11.55 -14.58
N ALA A 47 -3.85 10.93 -14.57
CA ALA A 47 -5.00 11.35 -15.36
C ALA A 47 -5.45 12.77 -14.99
N THR A 48 -5.49 13.10 -13.70
CA THR A 48 -5.89 14.42 -13.21
C THR A 48 -4.84 15.50 -13.51
N VAL A 49 -3.57 15.15 -13.45
CA VAL A 49 -2.45 16.06 -13.85
C VAL A 49 -2.56 16.43 -15.32
N LEU A 50 -2.87 15.49 -16.19
CA LEU A 50 -3.05 15.75 -17.64
C LEU A 50 -4.25 16.66 -17.90
N GLU A 51 -5.30 16.57 -17.12
CA GLU A 51 -6.49 17.43 -17.22
C GLU A 51 -6.23 18.84 -16.67
N SER A 52 -5.46 18.93 -15.56
CA SER A 52 -5.07 20.19 -14.91
C SER A 52 -4.04 21.01 -15.70
N ALA A 53 -3.18 20.34 -16.47
CA ALA A 53 -2.17 21.02 -17.31
C ALA A 53 -2.78 21.90 -18.43
N SER A 54 -4.10 21.81 -18.64
CA SER A 54 -4.86 22.69 -19.56
C SER A 54 -5.48 23.92 -18.87
N ALA A 55 -5.35 24.08 -17.56
CA ALA A 55 -5.89 25.21 -16.80
C ALA A 55 -4.75 25.97 -16.12
N THR A 56 -4.66 27.24 -16.46
CA THR A 56 -3.72 28.27 -16.00
C THR A 56 -3.43 28.22 -14.49
N GLU A 57 -2.14 28.34 -14.17
CA GLU A 57 -1.52 28.51 -12.85
C GLU A 57 -2.32 29.43 -11.92
N PRO A 58 -2.76 28.99 -10.72
CA PRO A 58 -3.28 29.88 -9.69
C PRO A 58 -2.15 30.33 -8.77
N GLU A 59 -2.01 31.63 -8.68
CA GLU A 59 -1.15 32.37 -7.75
C GLU A 59 -1.42 31.93 -6.30
N ALA A 60 -0.38 31.42 -5.64
CA ALA A 60 -0.42 30.88 -4.29
C ALA A 60 -0.73 31.95 -3.24
N THR A 61 -1.87 31.83 -2.53
CA THR A 61 -2.13 32.64 -1.34
C THR A 61 -2.83 31.92 -0.18
N GLU A 62 -3.08 30.63 -0.25
CA GLU A 62 -3.47 29.81 0.92
C GLU A 62 -3.04 28.35 0.70
N PRO A 63 -2.80 27.55 1.75
CA PRO A 63 -2.50 26.12 1.58
C PRO A 63 -3.73 25.41 1.01
N THR A 64 -3.80 25.40 -0.31
CA THR A 64 -4.87 24.72 -1.05
C THR A 64 -4.37 23.35 -1.46
N MET A 65 -5.18 22.34 -1.21
CA MET A 65 -4.91 20.98 -1.68
C MET A 65 -4.67 20.99 -3.19
N LEU A 66 -3.68 20.25 -3.64
CA LEU A 66 -3.41 20.03 -5.04
C LEU A 66 -4.64 19.41 -5.72
N PRO A 67 -5.15 19.97 -6.82
CA PRO A 67 -6.37 19.46 -7.48
C PRO A 67 -6.28 17.98 -7.85
N GLU A 68 -5.08 17.53 -8.24
CA GLU A 68 -4.79 16.14 -8.59
C GLU A 68 -4.94 15.15 -7.44
N LEU A 69 -4.90 15.61 -6.19
CA LEU A 69 -5.07 14.79 -5.00
C LEU A 69 -6.48 14.87 -4.40
N ALA A 70 -7.35 15.72 -4.93
CA ALA A 70 -8.68 15.96 -4.35
C ALA A 70 -9.53 14.69 -4.31
N ASP A 71 -9.58 13.92 -5.38
CA ASP A 71 -10.35 12.68 -5.47
C ASP A 71 -9.81 11.59 -4.55
N LEU A 72 -8.49 11.52 -4.36
CA LEU A 72 -7.86 10.60 -3.43
C LEU A 72 -8.08 11.02 -1.98
N TYR A 73 -8.10 12.31 -1.71
CA TYR A 73 -8.45 12.83 -0.39
C TYR A 73 -9.90 12.54 -0.01
N GLU A 74 -10.83 12.51 -0.98
CA GLU A 74 -12.20 12.06 -0.70
C GLU A 74 -12.26 10.56 -0.35
N GLN A 75 -11.37 9.76 -0.89
CA GLN A 75 -11.26 8.32 -0.57
C GLN A 75 -10.60 8.08 0.81
N ASN A 76 -9.59 8.88 1.14
CA ASN A 76 -8.91 8.79 2.44
C ASN A 76 -8.51 10.17 2.94
N LYS A 77 -9.15 10.64 4.01
CA LYS A 77 -8.92 11.95 4.63
C LYS A 77 -7.58 12.07 5.35
N ASP A 78 -6.89 10.97 5.58
CA ASP A 78 -5.54 10.93 6.14
C ASP A 78 -4.46 11.23 5.07
N LEU A 79 -4.84 11.41 3.79
CA LEU A 79 -3.91 11.77 2.71
C LEU A 79 -3.30 13.15 2.97
N VAL A 80 -1.97 13.22 3.03
CA VAL A 80 -1.22 14.48 3.21
C VAL A 80 -0.32 14.81 2.04
N GLY A 81 -0.08 13.89 1.12
CA GLY A 81 0.75 14.14 -0.05
C GLY A 81 0.99 12.91 -0.90
N TRP A 82 1.89 13.08 -1.85
CA TRP A 82 2.31 12.04 -2.79
C TRP A 82 3.83 12.04 -2.93
N ILE A 83 4.44 10.85 -2.99
CA ILE A 83 5.86 10.69 -3.23
C ILE A 83 6.08 9.91 -4.53
N SER A 84 6.81 10.52 -5.47
CA SER A 84 7.24 9.87 -6.70
C SER A 84 8.73 10.13 -6.91
N ILE A 85 9.47 9.11 -7.30
CA ILE A 85 10.91 9.21 -7.60
C ILE A 85 11.12 8.64 -9.00
N GLU A 86 11.57 9.50 -9.93
CA GLU A 86 11.88 9.10 -11.31
C GLU A 86 12.90 7.96 -11.34
N ASP A 87 12.79 7.10 -12.33
CA ASP A 87 13.63 5.91 -12.52
C ASP A 87 13.54 4.87 -11.39
N THR A 88 12.50 4.94 -10.55
CA THR A 88 12.23 3.95 -9.50
C THR A 88 10.76 3.52 -9.50
N ASN A 89 10.43 2.46 -8.74
CA ASN A 89 9.04 2.04 -8.51
C ASN A 89 8.37 2.81 -7.35
N ILE A 90 8.96 3.92 -6.89
CA ILE A 90 8.40 4.72 -5.81
C ILE A 90 7.43 5.73 -6.39
N ASN A 91 6.14 5.44 -6.24
CA ASN A 91 5.03 6.27 -6.70
C ASN A 91 3.82 5.97 -5.80
N TYR A 92 3.76 6.61 -4.62
CA TYR A 92 2.86 6.23 -3.54
C TYR A 92 2.21 7.44 -2.85
N PRO A 93 0.96 7.28 -2.37
CA PRO A 93 0.35 8.24 -1.46
C PRO A 93 1.11 8.29 -0.13
N VAL A 94 1.15 9.45 0.49
CA VAL A 94 1.65 9.65 1.85
C VAL A 94 0.48 10.05 2.73
N VAL A 95 0.31 9.36 3.84
CA VAL A 95 -0.82 9.55 4.76
C VAL A 95 -0.32 9.97 6.16
N GLN A 96 -1.20 10.58 6.94
CA GLN A 96 -0.95 10.89 8.35
C GLN A 96 -2.22 10.65 9.16
N SER A 97 -2.18 9.74 10.12
CA SER A 97 -3.30 9.52 11.05
C SER A 97 -2.97 10.15 12.39
N VAL A 98 -3.72 11.18 12.76
CA VAL A 98 -3.51 11.94 14.01
C VAL A 98 -3.99 11.14 15.23
N ASP A 99 -5.03 10.32 15.07
CA ASP A 99 -5.67 9.61 16.18
C ASP A 99 -5.20 8.16 16.37
N ARG A 100 -4.44 7.61 15.43
CA ARG A 100 -4.05 6.20 15.39
C ARG A 100 -2.58 6.06 15.04
N GLN A 101 -1.73 6.08 16.07
CA GLN A 101 -0.29 5.84 15.91
C GLN A 101 -0.03 4.54 15.16
N ASP A 102 0.93 4.54 14.26
CA ASP A 102 1.39 3.37 13.53
C ASP A 102 0.31 2.56 12.79
N PHE A 103 -0.89 3.13 12.60
CA PHE A 103 -1.97 2.44 11.89
C PHE A 103 -1.52 1.99 10.50
N TYR A 104 -0.90 2.88 9.74
CA TYR A 104 -0.46 2.61 8.37
C TYR A 104 0.81 1.76 8.28
N LEU A 105 1.42 1.38 9.40
CA LEU A 105 2.49 0.39 9.42
C LEU A 105 2.01 -0.99 8.94
N LYS A 106 0.73 -1.30 9.15
CA LYS A 106 0.09 -2.57 8.81
C LYS A 106 -1.22 -2.41 8.02
N HIS A 107 -1.45 -1.22 7.46
CA HIS A 107 -2.64 -0.97 6.65
C HIS A 107 -2.25 -0.25 5.35
N ALA A 108 -2.95 -0.61 4.27
CA ALA A 108 -2.84 0.06 2.98
C ALA A 108 -3.58 1.41 2.98
N PHE A 109 -3.50 2.14 1.88
CA PHE A 109 -4.17 3.43 1.70
C PHE A 109 -5.69 3.38 1.93
N ASP A 110 -6.34 2.31 1.52
CA ASP A 110 -7.78 2.07 1.68
C ASP A 110 -8.19 1.62 3.11
N GLY A 111 -7.22 1.53 4.04
CA GLY A 111 -7.43 1.05 5.40
C GLY A 111 -7.51 -0.47 5.53
N SER A 112 -7.35 -1.23 4.46
CA SER A 112 -7.28 -2.69 4.53
C SER A 112 -5.98 -3.16 5.17
N TYR A 113 -6.01 -4.34 5.82
CA TYR A 113 -4.80 -4.91 6.40
C TYR A 113 -3.76 -5.24 5.32
N SER A 114 -2.53 -4.80 5.52
CA SER A 114 -1.41 -5.09 4.65
C SER A 114 -0.13 -5.29 5.45
N ASP A 115 0.61 -6.35 5.15
CA ASP A 115 1.94 -6.58 5.73
C ASP A 115 2.99 -5.55 5.28
N TYR A 116 2.72 -4.83 4.20
CA TYR A 116 3.62 -3.84 3.61
C TYR A 116 3.37 -2.42 4.11
N GLY A 117 2.16 -2.13 4.62
CA GLY A 117 1.78 -0.80 5.08
C GLY A 117 1.64 0.23 3.95
N CYS A 118 1.53 1.49 4.33
CA CYS A 118 1.51 2.65 3.44
C CYS A 118 2.53 3.68 3.94
N PRO A 119 3.24 4.42 3.08
CA PRO A 119 4.08 5.53 3.52
C PRO A 119 3.28 6.51 4.38
N TYR A 120 3.75 6.81 5.57
CA TYR A 120 3.03 7.69 6.48
C TYR A 120 3.98 8.65 7.21
N VAL A 121 3.43 9.80 7.61
CA VAL A 121 4.11 10.77 8.47
C VAL A 121 3.69 10.50 9.91
N GLN A 122 4.68 10.44 10.80
CA GLN A 122 4.43 10.26 12.21
C GLN A 122 3.74 11.51 12.79
N GLU A 123 2.85 11.36 13.75
CA GLU A 123 2.02 12.43 14.31
C GLU A 123 2.82 13.55 15.01
N ASP A 124 4.03 13.25 15.47
CA ASP A 124 4.90 14.21 16.18
C ASP A 124 5.80 15.04 15.22
N CYS A 125 5.57 14.96 13.89
CA CYS A 125 6.38 15.72 12.91
C CYS A 125 5.77 17.06 12.55
#